data_f032648cb57f387d076fea38cb9a72df
#
_entry.id   f032648cb57f387d076fea38cb9a72df
#
_cell.length_a   1.000
_cell.length_b   1.000
_cell.length_c   1.000
_cell.angle_alpha   90.00
_cell.angle_beta   90.00
_cell.angle_gamma   90.00
#
_symmetry.space_group_name_H-M   'P 1'
#
loop_
_entity.id
_entity.type
_entity.pdbx_description
1 polymer ?
#
loop_
_entity_poly.entity_id
_entity_poly.type
_entity_poly.pdbx_seq_one_letter_code
_entity_poly.pdbx_strand_id
1 'polypeptide(L)'
;MENVGNKYNLKAIIAGLLFILFGIVFVLADIFVIKTEKAIWISIGCSLLASGIVVLIQAVLVDAKQPNVAEEWGLEKIYSTRAEKNKDSDPKLNKARHQLDVVAFGLKSFRSMHSKKVERLLKKGIDVRMLTMNPAEDNPFLKQRELEEGEPEGQIRKSIEALVTWANKLNAQSSSKGKIIIRGYKCMTLDFYWRVDDEMYIGPYWYGIESQQTITYKFKKGKRAFELYEDYFEKLWADEENTILLTK
;
A
#
# COMPACT_ATOMS: atom_id res chain seq x y z
N MET A 1 14.06 12.18 -14.95
CA MET A 1 14.44 10.90 -15.59
C MET A 1 15.47 10.24 -14.67
N GLU A 2 14.99 9.55 -13.63
CA GLU A 2 15.88 8.81 -12.74
C GLU A 2 16.25 7.48 -13.41
N ASN A 3 17.57 7.21 -13.38
CA ASN A 3 18.16 5.96 -13.84
C ASN A 3 17.45 4.78 -13.15
N VAL A 4 16.61 4.07 -13.89
CA VAL A 4 16.15 2.73 -13.54
C VAL A 4 17.40 1.84 -13.58
N GLY A 5 18.07 1.76 -12.45
CA GLY A 5 19.24 0.91 -12.29
C GLY A 5 18.88 -0.52 -12.68
N ASN A 6 19.48 -0.97 -13.77
CA ASN A 6 19.37 -2.31 -14.31
C ASN A 6 19.86 -3.30 -13.24
N LYS A 7 18.96 -3.77 -12.38
CA LYS A 7 19.28 -4.77 -11.35
C LYS A 7 19.33 -6.14 -12.01
N TYR A 8 20.49 -6.45 -12.60
CA TYR A 8 20.79 -7.82 -13.01
C TYR A 8 20.64 -8.76 -11.80
N ASN A 9 20.12 -9.94 -12.04
CA ASN A 9 20.09 -10.98 -11.03
C ASN A 9 21.52 -11.48 -10.74
N LEU A 10 22.24 -10.78 -9.87
CA LEU A 10 23.64 -11.04 -9.56
C LEU A 10 23.89 -12.51 -9.13
N LYS A 11 22.93 -13.11 -8.42
CA LYS A 11 23.03 -14.52 -8.01
C LYS A 11 22.97 -15.45 -9.22
N ALA A 12 22.09 -15.19 -10.19
CA ALA A 12 22.02 -15.97 -11.42
C ALA A 12 23.25 -15.78 -12.28
N ILE A 13 23.79 -14.56 -12.36
CA ILE A 13 25.05 -14.30 -13.07
C ILE A 13 26.20 -15.09 -12.45
N ILE A 14 26.36 -15.06 -11.13
CA ILE A 14 27.41 -15.83 -10.43
C ILE A 14 27.21 -17.32 -10.66
N ALA A 15 26.00 -17.85 -10.58
CA ALA A 15 25.72 -19.27 -10.86
C ALA A 15 26.06 -19.64 -12.29
N GLY A 16 25.69 -18.83 -13.28
CA GLY A 16 26.05 -19.06 -14.69
C GLY A 16 27.56 -19.09 -14.94
N LEU A 17 28.29 -18.15 -14.31
CA LEU A 17 29.75 -18.13 -14.38
C LEU A 17 30.41 -19.36 -13.74
N LEU A 18 29.88 -19.84 -12.63
CA LEU A 18 30.33 -21.06 -11.97
C LEU A 18 30.12 -22.29 -12.87
N PHE A 19 28.92 -22.42 -13.48
CA PHE A 19 28.67 -23.51 -14.43
C PHE A 19 29.66 -23.50 -15.62
N ILE A 20 29.96 -22.33 -16.17
CA ILE A 20 30.93 -22.20 -17.24
C ILE A 20 32.34 -22.60 -16.76
N LEU A 21 32.76 -22.12 -15.58
CA LEU A 21 34.05 -22.45 -15.01
C LEU A 21 34.24 -23.96 -14.81
N PHE A 22 33.24 -24.61 -14.15
CA PHE A 22 33.25 -26.05 -13.94
C PHE A 22 33.20 -26.80 -15.28
N GLY A 23 32.40 -26.35 -16.24
CA GLY A 23 32.35 -26.93 -17.58
C GLY A 23 33.72 -26.94 -18.27
N ILE A 24 34.44 -25.81 -18.21
CA ILE A 24 35.80 -25.70 -18.75
C ILE A 24 36.75 -26.69 -18.04
N VAL A 25 36.70 -26.74 -16.71
CA VAL A 25 37.57 -27.63 -15.91
C VAL A 25 37.33 -29.09 -16.29
N PHE A 26 36.07 -29.54 -16.43
CA PHE A 26 35.76 -30.93 -16.82
C PHE A 26 36.27 -31.26 -18.24
N VAL A 27 36.12 -30.36 -19.22
CA VAL A 27 36.61 -30.56 -20.58
C VAL A 27 38.16 -30.64 -20.59
N LEU A 28 38.84 -29.72 -19.91
CA LEU A 28 40.30 -29.73 -19.83
C LEU A 28 40.85 -30.94 -19.08
N ALA A 29 40.16 -31.36 -17.99
CA ALA A 29 40.57 -32.53 -17.24
C ALA A 29 40.52 -33.80 -18.10
N ASP A 30 39.52 -33.97 -18.95
CA ASP A 30 39.43 -35.13 -19.85
C ASP A 30 40.50 -35.09 -20.92
N ILE A 31 40.79 -33.93 -21.49
CA ILE A 31 41.80 -33.78 -22.56
C ILE A 31 43.24 -34.02 -22.03
N PHE A 32 43.57 -33.46 -20.89
CA PHE A 32 44.96 -33.41 -20.41
C PHE A 32 45.32 -34.45 -19.36
N VAL A 33 44.35 -34.91 -18.54
CA VAL A 33 44.61 -35.73 -17.35
C VAL A 33 44.01 -37.14 -17.49
N ILE A 34 42.72 -37.24 -17.75
CA ILE A 34 41.92 -38.46 -17.59
C ILE A 34 41.93 -39.33 -18.86
N LYS A 35 41.88 -38.71 -20.05
CA LYS A 35 41.89 -39.34 -21.39
C LYS A 35 40.95 -40.55 -21.49
N THR A 36 39.70 -40.40 -21.08
CA THR A 36 38.73 -41.48 -21.09
C THR A 36 38.27 -41.81 -22.51
N GLU A 37 38.28 -43.07 -22.90
CA GLU A 37 37.82 -43.54 -24.22
C GLU A 37 36.34 -43.20 -24.49
N LYS A 38 35.54 -42.99 -23.45
CA LYS A 38 34.07 -42.74 -23.55
C LYS A 38 33.66 -41.29 -23.56
N ALA A 39 34.59 -40.34 -23.52
CA ALA A 39 34.32 -38.87 -23.53
C ALA A 39 33.24 -38.39 -22.56
N ILE A 40 33.04 -39.10 -21.43
CA ILE A 40 31.99 -38.81 -20.45
C ILE A 40 32.21 -37.42 -19.84
N TRP A 41 33.43 -37.11 -19.48
CA TRP A 41 33.78 -35.84 -18.86
C TRP A 41 33.63 -34.66 -19.81
N ILE A 42 33.91 -34.85 -21.10
CA ILE A 42 33.65 -33.85 -22.15
C ILE A 42 32.15 -33.60 -22.26
N SER A 43 31.33 -34.64 -22.27
CA SER A 43 29.86 -34.50 -22.34
C SER A 43 29.30 -33.74 -21.15
N ILE A 44 29.73 -34.05 -19.92
CA ILE A 44 29.36 -33.31 -18.71
C ILE A 44 29.80 -31.86 -18.80
N GLY A 45 31.06 -31.62 -19.21
CA GLY A 45 31.61 -30.27 -19.36
C GLY A 45 30.82 -29.43 -20.38
N CYS A 46 30.50 -29.99 -21.54
CA CYS A 46 29.69 -29.32 -22.55
C CYS A 46 28.27 -28.99 -22.06
N SER A 47 27.64 -29.92 -21.31
CA SER A 47 26.34 -29.68 -20.74
C SER A 47 26.36 -28.53 -19.70
N LEU A 48 27.37 -28.47 -18.85
CA LEU A 48 27.56 -27.37 -17.89
C LEU A 48 27.81 -26.04 -18.61
N LEU A 49 28.62 -26.00 -19.66
CA LEU A 49 28.85 -24.81 -20.48
C LEU A 49 27.56 -24.31 -21.10
N ALA A 50 26.79 -25.19 -21.75
CA ALA A 50 25.53 -24.83 -22.36
C ALA A 50 24.54 -24.29 -21.30
N SER A 51 24.40 -24.95 -20.14
CA SER A 51 23.57 -24.51 -19.04
C SER A 51 24.00 -23.14 -18.49
N GLY A 52 25.31 -22.92 -18.32
CA GLY A 52 25.86 -21.66 -17.86
C GLY A 52 25.55 -20.50 -18.81
N ILE A 53 25.68 -20.72 -20.11
CA ILE A 53 25.35 -19.75 -21.15
C ILE A 53 23.85 -19.41 -21.10
N VAL A 54 22.98 -20.41 -21.02
CA VAL A 54 21.51 -20.19 -20.93
C VAL A 54 21.15 -19.38 -19.68
N VAL A 55 21.72 -19.73 -18.51
CA VAL A 55 21.49 -18.98 -17.27
C VAL A 55 21.98 -17.53 -17.39
N LEU A 56 23.12 -17.27 -18.02
CA LEU A 56 23.61 -15.91 -18.25
C LEU A 56 22.70 -15.12 -19.20
N ILE A 57 22.27 -15.73 -20.30
CA ILE A 57 21.34 -15.12 -21.24
C ILE A 57 20.03 -14.75 -20.52
N GLN A 58 19.49 -15.66 -19.73
CA GLN A 58 18.27 -15.42 -18.94
C GLN A 58 18.49 -14.27 -17.94
N ALA A 59 19.56 -14.30 -17.15
CA ALA A 59 19.83 -13.28 -16.15
C ALA A 59 20.06 -11.87 -16.75
N VAL A 60 20.66 -11.80 -17.94
CA VAL A 60 21.00 -10.52 -18.58
C VAL A 60 19.91 -10.02 -19.53
N LEU A 61 19.29 -10.89 -20.31
CA LEU A 61 18.34 -10.47 -21.35
C LEU A 61 16.87 -10.57 -20.92
N VAL A 62 16.54 -11.54 -20.07
CA VAL A 62 15.14 -11.78 -19.64
C VAL A 62 14.86 -11.09 -18.32
N ASP A 63 15.64 -11.38 -17.28
CA ASP A 63 15.39 -10.84 -15.94
C ASP A 63 15.62 -9.33 -15.86
N ALA A 64 16.58 -8.79 -16.63
CA ALA A 64 16.86 -7.36 -16.68
C ALA A 64 15.79 -6.53 -17.41
N LYS A 65 14.95 -7.15 -18.24
CA LYS A 65 13.93 -6.47 -19.05
C LYS A 65 12.53 -6.53 -18.46
N GLN A 66 12.29 -7.34 -17.43
CA GLN A 66 10.98 -7.36 -16.79
C GLN A 66 10.88 -6.19 -15.81
N PRO A 67 10.08 -5.13 -16.13
CA PRO A 67 9.81 -4.07 -15.17
C PRO A 67 9.12 -4.70 -13.96
N ASN A 68 9.67 -4.50 -12.78
CA ASN A 68 8.97 -4.87 -11.56
C ASN A 68 7.80 -3.89 -11.36
N VAL A 69 6.65 -4.22 -11.94
CA VAL A 69 5.44 -3.38 -11.89
C VAL A 69 5.08 -3.03 -10.45
N ALA A 70 5.24 -3.96 -9.52
CA ALA A 70 4.98 -3.70 -8.11
C ALA A 70 5.92 -2.62 -7.54
N GLU A 71 7.21 -2.65 -7.91
CA GLU A 71 8.19 -1.64 -7.50
C GLU A 71 7.94 -0.28 -8.15
N GLU A 72 7.57 -0.26 -9.44
CA GLU A 72 7.21 0.96 -10.16
C GLU A 72 5.98 1.64 -9.54
N TRP A 73 4.95 0.87 -9.22
CA TRP A 73 3.75 1.36 -8.56
C TRP A 73 3.95 1.64 -7.07
N GLY A 74 5.07 1.18 -6.49
CA GLY A 74 5.39 1.36 -5.08
C GLY A 74 4.61 0.47 -4.14
N LEU A 75 4.12 -0.68 -4.63
CA LEU A 75 3.44 -1.68 -3.80
C LEU A 75 4.44 -2.35 -2.87
N GLU A 76 4.35 -2.04 -1.57
CA GLU A 76 5.25 -2.61 -0.55
C GLU A 76 4.69 -3.88 0.07
N LYS A 77 3.38 -3.93 0.29
CA LYS A 77 2.73 -5.05 0.97
C LYS A 77 1.24 -5.14 0.63
N ILE A 78 0.73 -6.37 0.67
CA ILE A 78 -0.70 -6.68 0.60
C ILE A 78 -1.08 -7.35 1.93
N TYR A 79 -2.13 -6.85 2.58
CA TYR A 79 -2.70 -7.41 3.79
C TYR A 79 -3.99 -8.15 3.44
N SER A 80 -4.18 -9.32 3.99
CA SER A 80 -5.39 -10.13 3.76
C SER A 80 -6.65 -9.44 4.28
N THR A 81 -6.50 -8.63 5.33
CA THR A 81 -7.61 -7.87 5.92
C THR A 81 -7.15 -6.48 6.37
N ARG A 82 -8.08 -5.53 6.45
CA ARG A 82 -7.83 -4.21 7.04
C ARG A 82 -7.46 -4.31 8.53
N ALA A 83 -8.00 -5.30 9.23
CA ALA A 83 -7.63 -5.56 10.61
C ALA A 83 -6.15 -5.96 10.76
N GLU A 84 -5.62 -6.74 9.80
CA GLU A 84 -4.18 -7.07 9.75
C GLU A 84 -3.32 -5.83 9.48
N LYS A 85 -3.73 -4.97 8.53
CA LYS A 85 -3.08 -3.68 8.25
C LYS A 85 -2.94 -2.82 9.50
N ASN A 86 -3.94 -2.82 10.39
CA ASN A 86 -3.91 -2.00 11.60
C ASN A 86 -2.71 -2.32 12.49
N LYS A 87 -2.24 -3.58 12.53
CA LYS A 87 -1.04 -3.96 13.29
C LYS A 87 0.23 -3.24 12.80
N ASP A 88 0.31 -2.95 11.51
CA ASP A 88 1.42 -2.19 10.92
C ASP A 88 1.21 -0.67 11.02
N SER A 89 0.03 -0.18 10.69
CA SER A 89 -0.25 1.27 10.64
C SER A 89 -0.37 1.93 12.02
N ASP A 90 -0.82 1.22 13.04
CA ASP A 90 -1.02 1.77 14.39
C ASP A 90 0.25 2.29 15.06
N PRO A 91 1.40 1.59 14.99
CA PRO A 91 2.67 2.14 15.47
C PRO A 91 3.12 3.38 14.71
N LYS A 92 2.81 3.47 13.39
CA LYS A 92 3.14 4.61 12.54
C LYS A 92 2.39 5.86 12.97
N LEU A 93 1.11 5.71 13.30
CA LEU A 93 0.30 6.80 13.81
C LEU A 93 0.91 7.45 15.07
N ASN A 94 1.55 6.67 15.95
CA ASN A 94 2.25 7.21 17.12
C ASN A 94 3.48 8.06 16.74
N LYS A 95 4.09 7.77 15.59
CA LYS A 95 5.31 8.42 15.09
C LYS A 95 5.04 9.51 14.06
N ALA A 96 3.78 9.74 13.70
CA ALA A 96 3.39 10.74 12.72
C ALA A 96 3.92 12.14 13.07
N ARG A 97 4.37 12.86 12.03
CA ARG A 97 5.05 14.16 12.16
C ARG A 97 4.39 15.28 11.34
N HIS A 98 3.69 14.93 10.26
CA HIS A 98 3.22 15.91 9.30
C HIS A 98 1.72 15.87 9.08
N GLN A 99 1.15 14.68 8.81
CA GLN A 99 -0.27 14.59 8.44
C GLN A 99 -0.87 13.22 8.71
N LEU A 100 -2.18 13.22 8.86
CA LEU A 100 -3.04 12.04 8.84
C LEU A 100 -4.25 12.36 7.98
N ASP A 101 -4.41 11.64 6.87
CA ASP A 101 -5.56 11.76 5.98
C ASP A 101 -6.31 10.43 5.91
N VAL A 102 -7.63 10.49 5.95
CA VAL A 102 -8.49 9.31 5.95
C VAL A 102 -9.70 9.52 5.07
N VAL A 103 -10.02 8.53 4.23
CA VAL A 103 -11.34 8.41 3.57
C VAL A 103 -11.98 7.12 4.04
N ALA A 104 -13.13 7.22 4.67
CA ALA A 104 -13.90 6.04 5.10
C ALA A 104 -15.37 6.43 5.38
N PHE A 105 -16.25 5.45 5.47
CA PHE A 105 -17.67 5.73 5.63
C PHE A 105 -18.03 6.31 7.01
N GLY A 106 -17.99 5.53 8.07
CA GLY A 106 -18.47 5.97 9.40
C GLY A 106 -17.40 6.16 10.48
N LEU A 107 -16.19 5.65 10.26
CA LEU A 107 -15.02 5.78 11.15
C LEU A 107 -15.26 5.43 12.64
N LYS A 108 -16.27 4.56 12.93
CA LYS A 108 -16.61 4.12 14.29
C LYS A 108 -15.41 3.52 15.02
N SER A 109 -14.73 2.56 14.38
CA SER A 109 -13.53 1.90 14.94
C SER A 109 -12.37 2.87 15.12
N PHE A 110 -12.19 3.81 14.19
CA PHE A 110 -11.14 4.84 14.28
C PHE A 110 -11.26 5.63 15.58
N ARG A 111 -12.44 6.18 15.83
CA ARG A 111 -12.72 6.98 17.03
C ARG A 111 -12.43 6.20 18.32
N SER A 112 -12.92 4.95 18.42
CA SER A 112 -12.75 4.14 19.63
C SER A 112 -11.29 3.73 19.87
N MET A 113 -10.54 3.37 18.80
CA MET A 113 -9.19 2.83 18.91
C MET A 113 -8.09 3.89 18.95
N HIS A 114 -8.31 5.06 18.33
CA HIS A 114 -7.24 6.02 18.10
C HIS A 114 -7.40 7.36 18.81
N SER A 115 -8.43 7.56 19.63
CA SER A 115 -8.74 8.85 20.29
C SER A 115 -7.52 9.46 21.00
N LYS A 116 -6.82 8.69 21.84
CA LYS A 116 -5.61 9.16 22.55
C LYS A 116 -4.42 9.45 21.62
N LYS A 117 -4.32 8.74 20.49
CA LYS A 117 -3.26 8.97 19.50
C LYS A 117 -3.53 10.26 18.74
N VAL A 118 -4.77 10.46 18.29
CA VAL A 118 -5.20 11.69 17.61
C VAL A 118 -5.02 12.91 18.51
N GLU A 119 -5.45 12.86 19.76
CA GLU A 119 -5.21 13.95 20.72
C GLU A 119 -3.72 14.33 20.82
N ARG A 120 -2.82 13.33 20.80
CA ARG A 120 -1.36 13.60 20.78
C ARG A 120 -0.91 14.28 19.48
N LEU A 121 -1.48 13.92 18.33
CA LEU A 121 -1.18 14.58 17.05
C LEU A 121 -1.59 16.05 17.10
N LEU A 122 -2.80 16.34 17.58
CA LEU A 122 -3.29 17.73 17.71
C LEU A 122 -2.41 18.57 18.65
N LYS A 123 -1.97 18.00 19.78
CA LYS A 123 -1.03 18.68 20.70
C LYS A 123 0.31 19.01 20.04
N LYS A 124 0.75 18.20 19.06
CA LYS A 124 1.96 18.47 18.26
C LYS A 124 1.75 19.48 17.14
N GLY A 125 0.51 19.93 16.87
CA GLY A 125 0.18 20.82 15.76
C GLY A 125 -0.05 20.11 14.43
N ILE A 126 -0.31 18.79 14.45
CA ILE A 126 -0.58 18.01 13.25
C ILE A 126 -2.09 18.01 13.00
N ASP A 127 -2.48 18.45 11.80
CA ASP A 127 -3.86 18.39 11.37
C ASP A 127 -4.26 16.97 10.94
N VAL A 128 -5.52 16.62 11.23
CA VAL A 128 -6.11 15.35 10.84
C VAL A 128 -7.27 15.65 9.88
N ARG A 129 -7.12 15.26 8.62
CA ARG A 129 -8.13 15.47 7.58
C ARG A 129 -8.92 14.18 7.36
N MET A 130 -10.23 14.28 7.41
CA MET A 130 -11.11 13.13 7.22
C MET A 130 -12.18 13.42 6.20
N LEU A 131 -12.33 12.54 5.24
CA LEU A 131 -13.44 12.48 4.31
C LEU A 131 -14.34 11.30 4.72
N THR A 132 -15.60 11.58 4.99
CA THR A 132 -16.61 10.58 5.32
C THR A 132 -17.87 10.80 4.49
N MET A 133 -18.82 9.88 4.51
CA MET A 133 -20.07 10.14 3.80
C MET A 133 -20.81 11.33 4.44
N ASN A 134 -21.47 12.13 3.60
CA ASN A 134 -22.35 13.18 4.12
C ASN A 134 -23.54 12.55 4.87
N PRO A 135 -23.77 12.88 6.15
CA PRO A 135 -24.84 12.29 6.95
C PRO A 135 -26.25 12.83 6.63
N ALA A 136 -26.38 13.69 5.61
CA ALA A 136 -27.67 14.23 5.21
C ALA A 136 -28.66 13.10 4.84
N GLU A 137 -29.95 13.32 5.13
CA GLU A 137 -31.01 12.32 4.93
C GLU A 137 -31.22 11.96 3.44
N ASP A 138 -30.96 12.91 2.56
CA ASP A 138 -31.09 12.78 1.11
C ASP A 138 -29.89 12.12 0.43
N ASN A 139 -28.88 11.66 1.19
CA ASN A 139 -27.72 10.99 0.62
C ASN A 139 -28.05 9.52 0.26
N PRO A 140 -28.25 9.19 -1.02
CA PRO A 140 -28.65 7.85 -1.43
C PRO A 140 -27.55 6.81 -1.19
N PHE A 141 -26.28 7.22 -1.25
CA PHE A 141 -25.16 6.32 -1.08
C PHE A 141 -25.00 5.85 0.37
N LEU A 142 -25.39 6.68 1.34
CA LEU A 142 -25.37 6.31 2.75
C LEU A 142 -26.29 5.12 3.03
N LYS A 143 -27.54 5.24 2.58
CA LYS A 143 -28.57 4.19 2.76
C LYS A 143 -28.17 2.91 2.02
N GLN A 144 -27.69 3.05 0.78
CA GLN A 144 -27.22 1.91 -0.01
C GLN A 144 -26.09 1.17 0.71
N ARG A 145 -25.14 1.91 1.29
CA ARG A 145 -23.99 1.30 1.98
C ARG A 145 -24.40 0.58 3.27
N GLU A 146 -25.36 1.12 4.01
CA GLU A 146 -25.91 0.45 5.19
C GLU A 146 -26.53 -0.92 4.84
N LEU A 147 -27.29 -0.98 3.74
CA LEU A 147 -27.84 -2.23 3.22
C LEU A 147 -26.77 -3.24 2.81
N GLU A 148 -25.71 -2.78 2.12
CA GLU A 148 -24.62 -3.63 1.65
C GLU A 148 -23.77 -4.22 2.79
N GLU A 149 -23.60 -3.49 3.89
CA GLU A 149 -22.87 -3.98 5.08
C GLU A 149 -23.79 -4.75 6.05
N GLY A 150 -25.08 -4.84 5.77
CA GLY A 150 -26.05 -5.47 6.69
C GLY A 150 -26.28 -4.66 7.98
N GLU A 151 -25.95 -3.37 7.95
CA GLU A 151 -26.14 -2.48 9.11
C GLU A 151 -27.59 -1.97 9.17
N PRO A 152 -28.14 -1.73 10.36
CA PRO A 152 -29.45 -1.09 10.52
C PRO A 152 -29.46 0.31 9.90
N GLU A 153 -30.61 0.69 9.34
CA GLU A 153 -30.80 2.04 8.75
C GLU A 153 -30.44 3.15 9.76
N GLY A 154 -29.66 4.12 9.32
CA GLY A 154 -29.17 5.24 10.14
C GLY A 154 -27.97 4.90 11.02
N GLN A 155 -27.44 3.69 10.99
CA GLN A 155 -26.28 3.30 11.83
C GLN A 155 -25.00 4.01 11.41
N ILE A 156 -24.71 4.09 10.10
CA ILE A 156 -23.54 4.80 9.59
C ILE A 156 -23.71 6.31 9.87
N ARG A 157 -24.89 6.87 9.63
CA ARG A 157 -25.21 8.26 9.97
C ARG A 157 -24.88 8.59 11.42
N LYS A 158 -25.43 7.84 12.37
CA LYS A 158 -25.14 8.02 13.81
C LYS A 158 -23.64 7.93 14.13
N SER A 159 -22.92 7.07 13.43
CA SER A 159 -21.46 6.94 13.60
C SER A 159 -20.74 8.19 13.14
N ILE A 160 -21.16 8.81 12.03
CA ILE A 160 -20.60 10.06 11.50
C ILE A 160 -20.91 11.24 12.43
N GLU A 161 -22.15 11.38 12.89
CA GLU A 161 -22.56 12.43 13.83
C GLU A 161 -21.76 12.36 15.13
N ALA A 162 -21.57 11.15 15.64
CA ALA A 162 -20.74 10.91 16.81
C ALA A 162 -19.24 11.18 16.55
N LEU A 163 -18.74 10.96 15.31
CA LEU A 163 -17.39 11.32 14.90
C LEU A 163 -17.20 12.83 14.89
N VAL A 164 -18.14 13.58 14.31
CA VAL A 164 -18.13 15.06 14.26
C VAL A 164 -18.16 15.66 15.67
N THR A 165 -19.06 15.15 16.53
CA THR A 165 -19.15 15.57 17.93
C THR A 165 -17.85 15.37 18.68
N TRP A 166 -17.21 14.20 18.50
CA TRP A 166 -15.92 13.89 19.09
C TRP A 166 -14.81 14.80 18.56
N ALA A 167 -14.76 15.08 17.24
CA ALA A 167 -13.78 15.96 16.64
C ALA A 167 -13.89 17.39 17.18
N ASN A 168 -15.11 17.94 17.22
CA ASN A 168 -15.38 19.27 17.77
C ASN A 168 -14.96 19.38 19.24
N LYS A 169 -15.21 18.33 20.04
CA LYS A 169 -14.76 18.28 21.43
C LYS A 169 -13.23 18.34 21.56
N LEU A 170 -12.50 17.62 20.70
CA LEU A 170 -11.03 17.67 20.70
C LEU A 170 -10.49 18.99 20.18
N ASN A 171 -11.10 19.56 19.15
CA ASN A 171 -10.73 20.87 18.61
C ASN A 171 -10.91 22.02 19.63
N ALA A 172 -11.91 21.90 20.50
CA ALA A 172 -12.20 22.89 21.55
C ALA A 172 -11.21 22.83 22.74
N GLN A 173 -10.32 21.84 22.82
CA GLN A 173 -9.34 21.75 23.90
C GLN A 173 -8.24 22.81 23.72
N SER A 174 -7.96 23.57 24.76
CA SER A 174 -6.92 24.60 24.75
C SER A 174 -5.51 24.07 24.48
N SER A 175 -5.27 22.77 24.67
CA SER A 175 -4.00 22.12 24.41
C SER A 175 -3.82 21.69 22.93
N SER A 176 -4.87 21.77 22.11
CA SER A 176 -4.82 21.40 20.69
C SER A 176 -4.23 22.55 19.87
N LYS A 177 -3.12 22.29 19.17
CA LYS A 177 -2.46 23.21 18.25
C LYS A 177 -2.83 22.93 16.79
N GLY A 178 -3.09 21.65 16.46
CA GLY A 178 -3.67 21.21 15.19
C GLY A 178 -5.18 20.98 15.33
N LYS A 179 -5.84 20.68 14.22
CA LYS A 179 -7.30 20.46 14.16
C LYS A 179 -7.66 19.14 13.49
N ILE A 180 -8.82 18.61 13.87
CA ILE A 180 -9.51 17.58 13.09
C ILE A 180 -10.49 18.31 12.16
N ILE A 181 -10.31 18.12 10.87
CA ILE A 181 -11.17 18.70 9.83
C ILE A 181 -11.89 17.54 9.15
N ILE A 182 -13.20 17.52 9.24
CA ILE A 182 -14.04 16.49 8.63
C ILE A 182 -14.88 17.11 7.54
N ARG A 183 -14.80 16.55 6.32
CA ARG A 183 -15.69 16.88 5.22
C ARG A 183 -16.56 15.68 4.88
N GLY A 184 -17.83 15.93 4.57
CA GLY A 184 -18.79 14.92 4.17
C GLY A 184 -19.00 14.94 2.67
N TYR A 185 -18.80 13.80 1.97
CA TYR A 185 -18.98 13.70 0.53
C TYR A 185 -20.36 13.10 0.17
N LYS A 186 -20.87 13.49 -1.02
CA LYS A 186 -22.12 12.97 -1.61
C LYS A 186 -21.88 12.10 -2.86
N CYS A 187 -20.63 11.83 -3.22
CA CYS A 187 -20.28 10.98 -4.34
C CYS A 187 -20.01 9.54 -3.90
N MET A 188 -19.87 8.63 -4.87
CA MET A 188 -19.53 7.23 -4.59
C MET A 188 -18.01 7.09 -4.50
N THR A 189 -17.50 6.86 -3.31
CA THR A 189 -16.10 6.49 -3.08
C THR A 189 -15.99 4.97 -3.00
N LEU A 190 -15.06 4.37 -3.74
CA LEU A 190 -14.93 2.92 -3.85
C LEU A 190 -13.85 2.34 -2.94
N ASP A 191 -12.94 3.20 -2.45
CA ASP A 191 -11.77 2.78 -1.70
C ASP A 191 -11.71 3.42 -0.31
N PHE A 192 -11.31 2.61 0.64
CA PHE A 192 -10.75 3.08 1.89
C PHE A 192 -9.37 3.69 1.62
N TYR A 193 -9.11 4.86 2.18
CA TYR A 193 -7.85 5.57 2.10
C TYR A 193 -7.36 5.91 3.50
N TRP A 194 -6.10 5.63 3.78
CA TRP A 194 -5.44 5.95 5.04
C TRP A 194 -4.00 6.34 4.76
N ARG A 195 -3.65 7.57 5.04
CA ARG A 195 -2.28 8.07 4.90
C ARG A 195 -1.75 8.58 6.22
N VAL A 196 -0.56 8.14 6.58
CA VAL A 196 0.22 8.67 7.70
C VAL A 196 1.59 9.07 7.15
N ASP A 197 1.84 10.37 7.05
CA ASP A 197 3.07 10.93 6.47
C ASP A 197 3.37 10.35 5.07
N ASP A 198 4.42 9.53 4.96
CA ASP A 198 4.93 8.96 3.72
C ASP A 198 4.42 7.53 3.43
N GLU A 199 3.53 7.03 4.25
CA GLU A 199 2.92 5.71 4.07
C GLU A 199 1.43 5.82 3.76
N MET A 200 0.99 5.07 2.78
CA MET A 200 -0.41 5.06 2.32
C MET A 200 -0.95 3.64 2.26
N TYR A 201 -2.19 3.50 2.73
CA TYR A 201 -2.91 2.23 2.77
C TYR A 201 -4.26 2.40 2.08
N ILE A 202 -4.50 1.59 1.05
CA ILE A 202 -5.70 1.65 0.21
C ILE A 202 -6.36 0.28 0.20
N GLY A 203 -7.67 0.25 0.26
CA GLY A 203 -8.40 -1.01 0.16
C GLY A 203 -9.82 -0.83 -0.32
N PRO A 204 -10.34 -1.77 -1.14
CA PRO A 204 -11.66 -1.66 -1.72
C PRO A 204 -12.76 -1.85 -0.68
N TYR A 205 -13.93 -1.33 -1.00
CA TYR A 205 -15.18 -1.69 -0.35
C TYR A 205 -15.91 -2.72 -1.21
N TRP A 206 -16.13 -3.91 -0.67
CA TRP A 206 -16.81 -4.99 -1.37
C TRP A 206 -18.25 -5.13 -0.89
N TYR A 207 -19.12 -5.54 -1.82
CA TYR A 207 -20.51 -5.83 -1.51
C TYR A 207 -20.62 -7.06 -0.58
N GLY A 208 -21.45 -6.96 0.46
CA GLY A 208 -21.69 -8.05 1.40
C GLY A 208 -20.52 -8.42 2.32
N ILE A 209 -19.46 -7.61 2.33
CA ILE A 209 -18.29 -7.84 3.19
C ILE A 209 -18.04 -6.62 4.07
N GLU A 210 -17.92 -6.85 5.37
CA GLU A 210 -17.54 -5.79 6.30
C GLU A 210 -16.21 -5.16 5.90
N SER A 211 -16.15 -3.84 6.02
CA SER A 211 -14.97 -3.05 5.64
C SER A 211 -13.66 -3.52 6.30
N GLN A 212 -13.72 -4.10 7.51
CA GLN A 212 -12.53 -4.60 8.21
C GLN A 212 -11.97 -5.91 7.64
N GLN A 213 -12.76 -6.63 6.86
CA GLN A 213 -12.40 -7.93 6.28
C GLN A 213 -11.87 -7.82 4.85
N THR A 214 -11.88 -6.62 4.25
CA THR A 214 -11.37 -6.42 2.89
C THR A 214 -9.84 -6.31 2.87
N ILE A 215 -9.24 -6.68 1.74
CA ILE A 215 -7.80 -6.56 1.53
C ILE A 215 -7.34 -5.10 1.63
N THR A 216 -6.06 -4.92 1.90
CA THR A 216 -5.46 -3.57 1.92
C THR A 216 -4.08 -3.62 1.29
N TYR A 217 -3.78 -2.65 0.45
CA TYR A 217 -2.50 -2.44 -0.21
C TYR A 217 -1.73 -1.34 0.51
N LYS A 218 -0.42 -1.51 0.68
CA LYS A 218 0.48 -0.48 1.19
C LYS A 218 1.33 0.07 0.06
N PHE A 219 1.34 1.38 -0.09
CA PHE A 219 2.12 2.08 -1.12
C PHE A 219 3.12 3.04 -0.49
N LYS A 220 4.28 3.16 -1.15
CA LYS A 220 5.39 4.03 -0.76
C LYS A 220 5.33 5.36 -1.47
N LYS A 221 5.61 6.45 -0.75
CA LYS A 221 5.73 7.82 -1.28
C LYS A 221 6.77 7.93 -2.40
N GLY A 222 6.50 8.82 -3.36
CA GLY A 222 7.35 9.04 -4.53
C GLY A 222 7.24 7.92 -5.58
N LYS A 223 6.15 7.16 -5.55
CA LYS A 223 5.81 6.12 -6.51
C LYS A 223 4.40 6.36 -7.06
N ARG A 224 4.16 5.82 -8.25
CA ARG A 224 2.98 6.11 -9.07
C ARG A 224 1.63 5.95 -8.35
N ALA A 225 1.43 4.85 -7.62
CA ALA A 225 0.16 4.65 -6.91
C ALA A 225 -0.04 5.67 -5.80
N PHE A 226 1.02 6.00 -5.05
CA PHE A 226 0.93 7.00 -3.99
C PHE A 226 0.51 8.37 -4.55
N GLU A 227 1.13 8.81 -5.65
CA GLU A 227 0.83 10.10 -6.28
C GLU A 227 -0.60 10.16 -6.82
N LEU A 228 -1.08 9.07 -7.45
CA LEU A 228 -2.46 8.98 -7.96
C LEU A 228 -3.50 9.05 -6.84
N TYR A 229 -3.29 8.35 -5.74
CA TYR A 229 -4.22 8.37 -4.61
C TYR A 229 -4.12 9.65 -3.78
N GLU A 230 -2.95 10.28 -3.70
CA GLU A 230 -2.80 11.62 -3.12
C GLU A 230 -3.61 12.64 -3.92
N ASP A 231 -3.46 12.65 -5.25
CA ASP A 231 -4.21 13.51 -6.16
C ASP A 231 -5.74 13.26 -6.07
N TYR A 232 -6.14 11.98 -5.99
CA TYR A 232 -7.54 11.61 -5.74
C TYR A 232 -8.08 12.22 -4.43
N PHE A 233 -7.32 12.10 -3.33
CA PHE A 233 -7.71 12.67 -2.05
C PHE A 233 -7.85 14.18 -2.13
N GLU A 234 -6.86 14.88 -2.69
CA GLU A 234 -6.86 16.35 -2.78
C GLU A 234 -7.99 16.85 -3.70
N LYS A 235 -8.29 16.17 -4.80
CA LYS A 235 -9.43 16.51 -5.66
C LYS A 235 -10.76 16.39 -4.92
N LEU A 236 -10.97 15.29 -4.21
CA LEU A 236 -12.18 15.09 -3.44
C LEU A 236 -12.27 16.06 -2.26
N TRP A 237 -11.13 16.37 -1.64
CA TRP A 237 -11.04 17.34 -0.54
C TRP A 237 -11.40 18.75 -0.97
N ALA A 238 -10.98 19.18 -2.15
CA ALA A 238 -11.20 20.52 -2.69
C ALA A 238 -12.57 20.68 -3.38
N ASP A 239 -13.29 19.60 -3.64
CA ASP A 239 -14.57 19.63 -4.34
C ASP A 239 -15.67 20.19 -3.41
N GLU A 240 -16.01 21.46 -3.58
CA GLU A 240 -17.05 22.13 -2.78
C GLU A 240 -18.48 21.79 -3.23
N GLU A 241 -18.66 21.24 -4.43
CA GLU A 241 -19.95 20.81 -4.93
C GLU A 241 -20.38 19.48 -4.28
N ASN A 242 -19.45 18.54 -4.18
CA ASN A 242 -19.72 17.19 -3.68
C ASN A 242 -19.29 17.00 -2.22
N THR A 243 -18.61 17.95 -1.60
CA THR A 243 -18.22 17.85 -0.17
C THR A 243 -18.60 19.09 0.63
N ILE A 244 -19.00 18.88 1.86
CA ILE A 244 -19.32 19.93 2.83
C ILE A 244 -18.46 19.79 4.08
N LEU A 245 -18.10 20.91 4.71
CA LEU A 245 -17.44 20.91 6.00
C LEU A 245 -18.43 20.50 7.10
N LEU A 246 -18.06 19.50 7.92
CA LEU A 246 -18.88 18.98 9.02
C LEU A 246 -18.40 19.46 10.40
N THR A 247 -17.10 19.74 10.58
CA THR A 247 -16.53 20.26 11.83
C THR A 247 -16.64 21.79 11.93
N LYS A 248 -16.70 22.26 13.18
CA LYS A 248 -16.71 23.69 13.50
C LYS A 248 -15.31 24.20 13.77
#